data_412a99182d182f7745e020f0438aa93a
#
_entry.id   412a99182d182f7745e020f0438aa93a
#
_cell.length_a   1.000
_cell.length_b   1.000
_cell.length_c   1.000
_cell.angle_alpha   90.00
_cell.angle_beta   90.00
_cell.angle_gamma   90.00
#
_symmetry.space_group_name_H-M   'P 1'
#
loop_
_entity.id
_entity.type
_entity.pdbx_description
1 polymer ?
#
loop_
_entity_poly.entity_id
_entity_poly.type
_entity_poly.pdbx_seq_one_letter_code
_entity_poly.pdbx_strand_id
1 'polypeptide(L)'
;MQTALSYRTNRDLFSNHYLNEHLPETEAWDELTDDELREAKDDIMELWEREKETAPKRNESQLEEKFIRPMFRKLGIPFEVEESTSRTQRRPDYGFFESDDAARSAFQRREEGNDFYKDAVAVADAKRWGRPLDTRGSGEHKRDFEN
;
A
#
# COMPACT_ATOMS: atom_id res chain seq x y z
N MET A 1 -16.26 22.32 21.11
CA MET A 1 -16.32 21.44 19.94
C MET A 1 -15.10 21.73 19.10
N GLN A 2 -14.07 20.92 19.20
CA GLN A 2 -12.93 21.02 18.30
C GLN A 2 -13.35 20.35 17.01
N THR A 3 -13.48 21.12 15.94
CA THR A 3 -13.66 20.60 14.60
C THR A 3 -12.37 19.86 14.26
N ALA A 4 -12.39 18.54 14.30
CA ALA A 4 -11.28 17.74 13.84
C ALA A 4 -11.01 18.15 12.39
N LEU A 5 -9.85 18.78 12.16
CA LEU A 5 -9.37 19.05 10.82
C LEU A 5 -9.25 17.68 10.13
N SER A 6 -10.18 17.40 9.22
CA SER A 6 -10.15 16.20 8.42
C SER A 6 -8.96 16.30 7.47
N TYR A 7 -7.83 15.74 7.86
CA TYR A 7 -6.68 15.54 6.99
C TYR A 7 -6.92 14.44 5.92
N ARG A 8 -8.13 13.88 5.92
CA ARG A 8 -8.49 12.77 5.04
C ARG A 8 -9.43 13.26 3.95
N THR A 9 -9.07 13.02 2.73
CA THR A 9 -10.02 13.06 1.62
C THR A 9 -10.66 11.68 1.51
N ASN A 10 -11.84 11.51 2.10
CA ASN A 10 -12.62 10.29 1.97
C ASN A 10 -13.56 10.45 0.75
N ARG A 11 -13.43 9.55 -0.22
CA ARG A 11 -14.29 9.49 -1.42
C ARG A 11 -15.35 8.40 -1.29
N ASP A 12 -15.99 8.33 -0.12
CA ASP A 12 -17.12 7.44 0.21
C ASP A 12 -16.81 5.92 0.21
N LEU A 13 -15.52 5.54 0.25
CA LEU A 13 -15.16 4.13 0.47
C LEU A 13 -15.57 3.67 1.87
N PHE A 14 -15.37 4.53 2.87
CA PHE A 14 -15.84 4.32 4.23
C PHE A 14 -16.69 5.52 4.65
N SER A 15 -17.71 5.31 5.49
CA SER A 15 -18.47 6.42 6.05
C SER A 15 -17.60 7.28 6.96
N ASN A 16 -17.80 8.60 6.95
CA ASN A 16 -17.11 9.49 7.88
C ASN A 16 -17.44 9.15 9.35
N HIS A 17 -18.64 8.69 9.62
CA HIS A 17 -19.04 8.22 10.94
C HIS A 17 -18.19 7.04 11.40
N TYR A 18 -17.99 6.02 10.53
CA TYR A 18 -17.10 4.91 10.85
C TYR A 18 -15.68 5.37 11.15
N LEU A 19 -15.12 6.22 10.29
CA LEU A 19 -13.74 6.68 10.42
C LEU A 19 -13.49 7.56 11.65
N ASN A 20 -14.50 8.32 12.09
CA ASN A 20 -14.33 9.28 13.16
C ASN A 20 -14.80 8.77 14.53
N GLU A 21 -15.79 7.86 14.53
CA GLU A 21 -16.45 7.42 15.77
C GLU A 21 -16.13 5.95 16.10
N HIS A 22 -16.14 5.06 15.10
CA HIS A 22 -15.96 3.63 15.37
C HIS A 22 -14.52 3.13 15.25
N LEU A 23 -13.79 3.59 14.24
CA LEU A 23 -12.41 3.15 14.03
C LEU A 23 -11.50 3.47 15.23
N PRO A 24 -11.58 4.66 15.86
CA PRO A 24 -10.78 4.97 17.04
C PRO A 24 -11.13 4.17 18.30
N GLU A 25 -12.28 3.49 18.32
CA GLU A 25 -12.72 2.65 19.43
C GLU A 25 -12.40 1.16 19.20
N THR A 26 -11.70 0.83 18.12
CA THR A 26 -11.30 -0.56 17.87
C THR A 26 -10.06 -0.93 18.68
N GLU A 27 -9.98 -2.18 19.12
CA GLU A 27 -8.83 -2.73 19.84
C GLU A 27 -7.53 -2.53 19.07
N ALA A 28 -7.54 -2.76 17.76
CA ALA A 28 -6.37 -2.55 16.88
C ALA A 28 -5.90 -1.09 16.82
N TRP A 29 -6.78 -0.11 17.07
CA TRP A 29 -6.40 1.29 17.17
C TRP A 29 -5.67 1.59 18.49
N ASP A 30 -6.13 0.99 19.57
CA ASP A 30 -5.59 1.18 20.92
C ASP A 30 -4.27 0.40 21.14
N GLU A 31 -3.96 -0.59 20.30
CA GLU A 31 -2.69 -1.33 20.34
C GLU A 31 -1.48 -0.46 19.98
N LEU A 32 -1.68 0.64 19.23
CA LEU A 32 -0.61 1.55 18.85
C LEU A 32 -0.42 2.67 19.85
N THR A 33 0.79 2.76 20.40
CA THR A 33 1.17 3.85 21.29
C THR A 33 1.53 5.12 20.51
N ASP A 34 1.42 6.28 21.18
CA ASP A 34 1.83 7.57 20.61
C ASP A 34 3.32 7.60 20.23
N ASP A 35 4.16 6.85 20.92
CA ASP A 35 5.59 6.79 20.64
C ASP A 35 5.87 5.97 19.37
N GLU A 36 5.22 4.82 19.19
CA GLU A 36 5.29 4.03 17.95
C GLU A 36 4.78 4.80 16.75
N LEU A 37 3.68 5.53 16.89
CA LEU A 37 3.16 6.40 15.82
C LEU A 37 4.13 7.53 15.46
N ARG A 38 4.80 8.12 16.46
CA ARG A 38 5.83 9.15 16.20
C ARG A 38 7.04 8.56 15.49
N GLU A 39 7.53 7.43 15.95
CA GLU A 39 8.66 6.74 15.32
C GLU A 39 8.35 6.39 13.87
N ALA A 40 7.20 5.77 13.60
CA ALA A 40 6.77 5.43 12.24
C ALA A 40 6.65 6.68 11.35
N LYS A 41 6.09 7.77 11.89
CA LYS A 41 6.00 9.04 11.17
C LYS A 41 7.37 9.61 10.84
N ASP A 42 8.28 9.66 11.80
CA ASP A 42 9.62 10.22 11.62
C ASP A 42 10.42 9.39 10.61
N ASP A 43 10.30 8.09 10.64
CA ASP A 43 10.87 7.14 9.69
C ASP A 43 10.36 7.36 8.27
N ILE A 44 9.05 7.56 8.10
CA ILE A 44 8.43 7.85 6.81
C ILE A 44 8.88 9.22 6.30
N MET A 45 8.96 10.22 7.17
CA MET A 45 9.43 11.55 6.81
C MET A 45 10.89 11.55 6.38
N GLU A 46 11.75 10.78 7.06
CA GLU A 46 13.15 10.60 6.66
C GLU A 46 13.26 9.97 5.26
N LEU A 47 12.48 8.90 5.01
CA LEU A 47 12.41 8.27 3.70
C LEU A 47 11.95 9.27 2.63
N TRP A 48 10.92 10.05 2.92
CA TRP A 48 10.40 11.06 2.01
C TRP A 48 11.45 12.16 1.71
N GLU A 49 12.07 12.71 2.73
CA GLU A 49 13.10 13.74 2.55
C GLU A 49 14.27 13.27 1.69
N ARG A 50 14.65 12.00 1.82
CA ARG A 50 15.70 11.38 1.02
C ARG A 50 15.30 11.18 -0.44
N GLU A 51 14.05 10.80 -0.70
CA GLU A 51 13.62 10.35 -2.03
C GLU A 51 12.82 11.40 -2.83
N LYS A 52 12.26 12.43 -2.21
CA LYS A 52 11.34 13.40 -2.84
C LYS A 52 11.86 14.05 -4.13
N GLU A 53 13.16 14.30 -4.21
CA GLU A 53 13.80 14.93 -5.38
C GLU A 53 13.99 13.94 -6.55
N THR A 54 14.12 12.66 -6.25
CA THR A 54 14.45 11.62 -7.21
C THR A 54 13.25 10.75 -7.59
N ALA A 55 12.31 10.56 -6.69
CA ALA A 55 11.12 9.73 -6.92
C ALA A 55 10.37 10.09 -8.21
N PRO A 56 10.13 11.38 -8.54
CA PRO A 56 9.44 11.75 -9.78
C PRO A 56 10.20 11.38 -11.07
N LYS A 57 11.50 11.13 -10.97
CA LYS A 57 12.40 10.82 -12.11
C LYS A 57 12.64 9.33 -12.28
N ARG A 58 12.21 8.52 -11.32
CA ARG A 58 12.41 7.07 -11.34
C ARG A 58 11.39 6.39 -12.26
N ASN A 59 11.80 5.30 -12.89
CA ASN A 59 10.83 4.36 -13.45
C ASN A 59 10.12 3.58 -12.33
N GLU A 60 9.12 2.77 -12.68
CA GLU A 60 8.28 2.04 -11.73
C GLU A 60 9.11 1.13 -10.81
N SER A 61 9.94 0.26 -11.37
CA SER A 61 10.78 -0.67 -10.58
C SER A 61 11.77 0.05 -9.66
N GLN A 62 12.35 1.17 -10.12
CA GLN A 62 13.24 1.97 -9.28
C GLN A 62 12.48 2.67 -8.14
N LEU A 63 11.25 3.12 -8.40
CA LEU A 63 10.39 3.72 -7.39
C LEU A 63 9.97 2.69 -6.35
N GLU A 64 9.60 1.50 -6.78
CA GLU A 64 9.28 0.38 -5.89
C GLU A 64 10.43 0.07 -4.95
N GLU A 65 11.62 -0.13 -5.49
CA GLU A 65 12.81 -0.50 -4.72
C GLU A 65 13.24 0.59 -3.72
N LYS A 66 13.18 1.86 -4.12
CA LYS A 66 13.74 2.97 -3.33
C LYS A 66 12.74 3.66 -2.42
N PHE A 67 11.45 3.56 -2.70
CA PHE A 67 10.43 4.29 -1.97
C PHE A 67 9.27 3.39 -1.49
N ILE A 68 8.60 2.64 -2.40
CA ILE A 68 7.37 1.92 -2.04
C ILE A 68 7.65 0.78 -1.07
N ARG A 69 8.56 -0.13 -1.40
CA ARG A 69 8.92 -1.26 -0.51
C ARG A 69 9.53 -0.81 0.82
N PRO A 70 10.45 0.17 0.87
CA PRO A 70 10.88 0.77 2.13
C PRO A 70 9.74 1.37 2.95
N MET A 71 8.75 2.00 2.32
CA MET A 71 7.55 2.51 3.00
C MET A 71 6.78 1.39 3.70
N PHE A 72 6.49 0.29 2.99
CA PHE A 72 5.78 -0.85 3.57
C PHE A 72 6.53 -1.47 4.75
N ARG A 73 7.87 -1.56 4.65
CA ARG A 73 8.70 -2.06 5.76
C ARG A 73 8.65 -1.16 6.99
N LYS A 74 8.69 0.17 6.79
CA LYS A 74 8.60 1.15 7.89
C LYS A 74 7.22 1.17 8.55
N LEU A 75 6.17 0.83 7.81
CA LEU A 75 4.81 0.65 8.34
C LEU A 75 4.63 -0.72 9.03
N GLY A 76 5.64 -1.59 9.01
CA GLY A 76 5.56 -2.91 9.62
C GLY A 76 4.54 -3.85 8.96
N ILE A 77 4.19 -3.60 7.69
CA ILE A 77 3.20 -4.40 6.96
C ILE A 77 3.90 -5.60 6.31
N PRO A 78 3.60 -6.85 6.70
CA PRO A 78 4.13 -8.04 6.05
C PRO A 78 3.62 -8.12 4.61
N PHE A 79 4.51 -8.25 3.64
CA PHE A 79 4.14 -8.33 2.24
C PHE A 79 5.06 -9.25 1.44
N GLU A 80 4.52 -9.76 0.34
CA GLU A 80 5.26 -10.45 -0.71
C GLU A 80 5.01 -9.80 -2.06
N VAL A 81 6.02 -9.93 -2.92
CA VAL A 81 6.00 -9.40 -4.28
C VAL A 81 5.57 -10.49 -5.25
N GLU A 82 4.56 -10.21 -6.07
CA GLU A 82 4.20 -11.07 -7.19
C GLU A 82 4.90 -10.58 -8.46
N GLU A 83 5.95 -11.26 -8.84
CA GLU A 83 6.61 -11.02 -10.12
C GLU A 83 5.92 -11.84 -11.22
N SER A 84 4.85 -11.30 -11.80
CA SER A 84 4.22 -11.93 -12.95
C SER A 84 5.10 -11.79 -14.20
N THR A 85 5.60 -12.89 -14.71
CA THR A 85 6.27 -12.96 -16.01
C THR A 85 5.30 -13.01 -17.18
N SER A 86 4.01 -13.16 -16.90
CA SER A 86 2.97 -13.30 -17.93
C SER A 86 2.33 -11.95 -18.27
N ARG A 87 2.53 -11.50 -19.50
CA ARG A 87 1.86 -10.30 -20.05
C ARG A 87 0.33 -10.42 -20.18
N THR A 88 -0.19 -11.63 -20.00
CA THR A 88 -1.62 -11.92 -20.22
C THR A 88 -2.42 -12.01 -18.93
N GLN A 89 -1.79 -12.28 -17.80
CA GLN A 89 -2.44 -12.33 -16.49
C GLN A 89 -2.10 -11.06 -15.71
N ARG A 90 -3.09 -10.22 -15.47
CA ARG A 90 -2.97 -9.07 -14.59
C ARG A 90 -3.11 -9.54 -13.16
N ARG A 91 -2.06 -9.38 -12.40
CA ARG A 91 -2.02 -9.65 -10.97
C ARG A 91 -1.53 -8.40 -10.26
N PRO A 92 -2.01 -8.12 -9.06
CA PRO A 92 -1.43 -7.09 -8.21
C PRO A 92 0.07 -7.32 -7.99
N ASP A 93 0.84 -6.25 -7.83
CA ASP A 93 2.29 -6.34 -7.62
C ASP A 93 2.63 -6.87 -6.23
N TYR A 94 1.72 -6.66 -5.25
CA TYR A 94 1.93 -7.01 -3.84
C TYR A 94 0.70 -7.68 -3.23
N GLY A 95 0.95 -8.71 -2.41
CA GLY A 95 0.03 -9.21 -1.41
C GLY A 95 0.46 -8.78 -0.03
N PHE A 96 -0.45 -8.31 0.81
CA PHE A 96 -0.24 -8.01 2.22
C PHE A 96 -0.85 -9.11 3.08
N PHE A 97 -0.17 -9.47 4.15
CA PHE A 97 -0.52 -10.61 4.99
C PHE A 97 -0.53 -10.24 6.47
N GLU A 98 -1.20 -11.04 7.30
CA GLU A 98 -1.26 -10.82 8.74
C GLU A 98 0.09 -11.04 9.46
N SER A 99 0.99 -11.81 8.85
CA SER A 99 2.31 -12.12 9.42
C SER A 99 3.35 -12.43 8.34
N ASP A 100 4.62 -12.35 8.70
CA ASP A 100 5.74 -12.76 7.82
C ASP A 100 5.68 -14.25 7.47
N ASP A 101 5.17 -15.10 8.36
CA ASP A 101 5.02 -16.51 8.08
C ASP A 101 3.91 -16.77 7.04
N ALA A 102 2.81 -16.01 7.12
CA ALA A 102 1.74 -16.06 6.12
C ALA A 102 2.25 -15.56 4.75
N ALA A 103 3.01 -14.46 4.73
CA ALA A 103 3.65 -13.94 3.51
C ALA A 103 4.59 -14.96 2.89
N ARG A 104 5.48 -15.58 3.69
CA ARG A 104 6.40 -16.63 3.24
C ARG A 104 5.67 -17.85 2.71
N SER A 105 4.59 -18.25 3.35
CA SER A 105 3.76 -19.38 2.89
C SER A 105 3.08 -19.07 1.56
N ALA A 106 2.63 -17.82 1.35
CA ALA A 106 2.08 -17.36 0.09
C ALA A 106 3.12 -17.46 -1.04
N PHE A 107 4.35 -17.04 -0.78
CA PHE A 107 5.45 -17.14 -1.74
C PHE A 107 5.70 -18.60 -2.16
N GLN A 108 5.67 -19.53 -1.21
CA GLN A 108 5.83 -20.98 -1.51
C GLN A 108 4.71 -21.55 -2.39
N ARG A 109 3.48 -21.02 -2.25
CA ARG A 109 2.32 -21.40 -3.07
C ARG A 109 2.25 -20.70 -4.43
N ARG A 110 3.17 -19.80 -4.72
CA ARG A 110 3.21 -18.97 -5.94
C ARG A 110 3.09 -19.81 -7.23
N GLU A 111 3.71 -20.99 -7.27
CA GLU A 111 3.70 -21.87 -8.43
C GLU A 111 2.34 -22.57 -8.64
N GLU A 112 1.45 -22.52 -7.66
CA GLU A 112 0.15 -23.19 -7.66
C GLU A 112 -0.99 -22.29 -8.19
N GLY A 113 -0.66 -21.21 -8.92
CA GLY A 113 -1.64 -20.36 -9.57
C GLY A 113 -2.13 -19.19 -8.70
N ASN A 114 -3.47 -19.06 -8.50
CA ASN A 114 -4.04 -17.95 -7.72
C ASN A 114 -3.92 -18.12 -6.21
N ASP A 115 -3.32 -19.19 -5.74
CA ASP A 115 -3.19 -19.48 -4.31
C ASP A 115 -2.22 -18.54 -3.58
N PHE A 116 -1.41 -17.77 -4.33
CA PHE A 116 -0.59 -16.70 -3.75
C PHE A 116 -1.41 -15.71 -2.91
N TYR A 117 -2.57 -15.27 -3.38
CA TYR A 117 -3.39 -14.26 -2.70
C TYR A 117 -4.42 -14.84 -1.73
N LYS A 118 -4.48 -16.15 -1.57
CA LYS A 118 -5.55 -16.84 -0.81
C LYS A 118 -5.73 -16.30 0.61
N ASP A 119 -4.62 -15.99 1.28
CA ASP A 119 -4.62 -15.50 2.66
C ASP A 119 -4.19 -14.03 2.73
N ALA A 120 -4.21 -13.31 1.60
CA ALA A 120 -3.90 -11.89 1.59
C ALA A 120 -5.06 -11.09 2.19
N VAL A 121 -4.74 -10.19 3.11
CA VAL A 121 -5.70 -9.25 3.72
C VAL A 121 -5.92 -8.02 2.85
N ALA A 122 -4.94 -7.70 1.98
CA ALA A 122 -5.03 -6.63 1.00
C ALA A 122 -4.06 -6.89 -0.16
N VAL A 123 -4.24 -6.15 -1.23
CA VAL A 123 -3.35 -6.16 -2.40
C VAL A 123 -3.00 -4.74 -2.81
N ALA A 124 -1.85 -4.57 -3.46
CA ALA A 124 -1.46 -3.28 -4.04
C ALA A 124 -0.86 -3.45 -5.43
N ASP A 125 -1.05 -2.42 -6.24
CA ASP A 125 -0.49 -2.30 -7.58
C ASP A 125 0.31 -0.99 -7.65
N ALA A 126 1.62 -1.09 -7.88
CA ALA A 126 2.50 0.07 -7.92
C ALA A 126 2.43 0.78 -9.27
N LYS A 127 2.54 2.09 -9.23
CA LYS A 127 2.61 2.89 -10.44
C LYS A 127 3.72 3.94 -10.32
N ARG A 128 4.40 4.23 -11.42
CA ARG A 128 5.41 5.28 -11.47
C ARG A 128 4.82 6.62 -11.05
N TRP A 129 5.65 7.47 -10.49
CA TRP A 129 5.28 8.82 -10.10
C TRP A 129 4.67 9.62 -11.26
N GLY A 130 3.64 10.40 -10.96
CA GLY A 130 2.94 11.21 -11.97
C GLY A 130 1.91 10.46 -12.81
N ARG A 131 1.74 9.14 -12.62
CA ARG A 131 0.66 8.41 -13.26
C ARG A 131 -0.64 8.66 -12.52
N PRO A 132 -1.71 9.13 -13.18
CA PRO A 132 -3.00 9.34 -12.52
C PRO A 132 -3.58 8.00 -12.05
N LEU A 133 -4.02 7.96 -10.78
CA LEU A 133 -4.64 6.78 -10.16
C LEU A 133 -6.16 6.91 -10.08
N ASP A 134 -6.68 8.12 -10.28
CA ASP A 134 -8.09 8.51 -10.09
C ASP A 134 -8.79 8.95 -11.38
N THR A 135 -8.10 8.88 -12.50
CA THR A 135 -8.65 9.23 -13.82
C THR A 135 -8.29 8.19 -14.84
N ARG A 136 -9.22 7.98 -15.80
CA ARG A 136 -8.97 7.07 -16.91
C ARG A 136 -7.81 7.57 -17.77
N GLY A 137 -6.74 6.81 -17.84
CA GLY A 137 -5.61 7.08 -18.72
C GLY A 137 -5.95 6.92 -20.20
N SER A 138 -5.04 7.33 -21.08
CA SER A 138 -5.13 7.12 -22.53
C SER A 138 -4.10 6.08 -23.00
N GLY A 139 -4.37 5.40 -24.10
CA GLY A 139 -3.46 4.40 -24.67
C GLY A 139 -3.28 3.17 -23.77
N GLU A 140 -2.04 2.79 -23.51
CA GLU A 140 -1.70 1.63 -22.69
C GLU A 140 -2.17 1.73 -21.23
N HIS A 141 -2.39 2.96 -20.76
CA HIS A 141 -2.79 3.26 -19.36
C HIS A 141 -4.29 3.36 -19.15
N LYS A 142 -5.09 3.14 -20.21
CA LYS A 142 -6.55 3.26 -20.15
C LYS A 142 -7.19 2.33 -19.12
N ARG A 143 -6.55 1.21 -18.82
CA ARG A 143 -7.08 0.14 -17.97
C ARG A 143 -6.66 0.23 -16.52
N ASP A 144 -5.76 1.14 -16.17
CA ASP A 144 -5.26 1.24 -14.78
C ASP A 144 -6.30 1.77 -13.81
N PHE A 145 -7.26 2.55 -14.32
CA PHE A 145 -8.39 3.04 -13.55
C PHE A 145 -9.52 2.01 -13.41
N GLU A 146 -9.55 0.98 -14.26
CA GLU A 146 -10.60 -0.04 -14.30
C GLU A 146 -10.23 -1.28 -13.43
N ASN A 147 -9.06 -1.30 -12.82
CA ASN A 147 -8.60 -2.29 -11.87
C ASN A 147 -8.77 -1.71 -10.47
#